data_4aa0928996d841a55bd91f9e41ba6ccb
#
_entry.id   4aa0928996d841a55bd91f9e41ba6ccb
#
_cell.length_a   1.000
_cell.length_b   1.000
_cell.length_c   1.000
_cell.angle_alpha   90.00
_cell.angle_beta   90.00
_cell.angle_gamma   90.00
#
_symmetry.space_group_name_H-M   'P 1'
#
loop_
_entity.id
_entity.type
_entity.pdbx_description
1 polymer ?
#
loop_
_entity_poly.entity_id
_entity_poly.type
_entity_poly.pdbx_seq_one_letter_code
_entity_poly.pdbx_strand_id
1 'polypeptide(L)'
;MDAFAVSICKGLSVRKVKIGHLLAVGLYFGAFQALMPTIGYFLGKQFEKYITKFDHWIAFGLLLIIGVNMIREALSKEEPDGEKNSSFSVGTMLVLAVATSIDALAVGISFAFNEMDKSTFLYSAITIGVVTCIISILGLLAGNFFGAKYKSKAELAGGIILILIGTKILLEDLGVINLPF
;
A
#
# COMPACT_ATOMS: atom_id res chain seq x y z
N MET A 1 -2.70 0.38 -6.59
CA MET A 1 -3.71 -0.65 -6.21
C MET A 1 -3.52 -1.17 -4.79
N ASP A 2 -2.29 -1.23 -4.30
CA ASP A 2 -1.95 -1.80 -2.99
C ASP A 2 -2.55 -1.02 -1.81
N ALA A 3 -2.60 0.32 -1.89
CA ALA A 3 -3.22 1.16 -0.89
C ALA A 3 -4.71 0.84 -0.66
N PHE A 4 -5.45 0.49 -1.72
CA PHE A 4 -6.85 0.06 -1.63
C PHE A 4 -6.97 -1.29 -0.91
N ALA A 5 -6.16 -2.28 -1.28
CA ALA A 5 -6.15 -3.59 -0.66
C ALA A 5 -5.80 -3.51 0.84
N VAL A 6 -4.75 -2.76 1.18
CA VAL A 6 -4.35 -2.53 2.57
C VAL A 6 -5.43 -1.77 3.34
N SER A 7 -6.11 -0.82 2.70
CA SER A 7 -7.23 -0.09 3.32
C SER A 7 -8.41 -1.00 3.63
N ILE A 8 -8.75 -1.94 2.73
CA ILE A 8 -9.77 -2.98 3.01
C ILE A 8 -9.35 -3.79 4.24
N CYS A 9 -8.10 -4.26 4.28
CA CYS A 9 -7.59 -5.03 5.41
C CYS A 9 -7.66 -4.26 6.73
N LYS A 10 -7.32 -2.96 6.71
CA LYS A 10 -7.49 -2.08 7.87
C LYS A 10 -8.96 -1.90 8.26
N GLY A 11 -9.86 -1.80 7.28
CA GLY A 11 -11.30 -1.75 7.53
C GLY A 11 -11.84 -3.01 8.19
N LEU A 12 -11.33 -4.18 7.80
CA LEU A 12 -11.68 -5.48 8.38
C LEU A 12 -11.27 -5.58 9.86
N SER A 13 -10.13 -4.97 10.24
CA SER A 13 -9.59 -5.02 11.61
C SER A 13 -10.34 -4.11 12.59
N VAL A 14 -11.19 -3.20 12.12
CA VAL A 14 -11.86 -2.19 12.96
C VAL A 14 -13.33 -2.52 13.19
N ARG A 15 -13.78 -2.54 14.44
CA ARG A 15 -15.20 -2.76 14.76
C ARG A 15 -16.11 -1.62 14.26
N LYS A 16 -15.65 -0.38 14.41
CA LYS A 16 -16.36 0.84 13.95
C LYS A 16 -15.36 1.83 13.37
N VAL A 17 -15.60 2.25 12.15
CA VAL A 17 -14.80 3.30 11.52
C VAL A 17 -15.12 4.64 12.20
N LYS A 18 -14.05 5.33 12.65
CA LYS A 18 -14.10 6.70 13.16
C LYS A 18 -13.59 7.65 12.07
N ILE A 19 -13.97 8.91 12.10
CA ILE A 19 -13.47 9.93 11.15
C ILE A 19 -11.93 9.98 11.17
N GLY A 20 -11.31 9.83 12.34
CA GLY A 20 -9.84 9.76 12.45
C GLY A 20 -9.21 8.62 11.65
N HIS A 21 -9.87 7.47 11.53
CA HIS A 21 -9.39 6.35 10.70
C HIS A 21 -9.46 6.69 9.20
N LEU A 22 -10.54 7.34 8.75
CA LEU A 22 -10.70 7.80 7.36
C LEU A 22 -9.64 8.82 6.99
N LEU A 23 -9.41 9.80 7.87
CA LEU A 23 -8.38 10.81 7.67
C LEU A 23 -6.97 10.20 7.68
N ALA A 24 -6.69 9.30 8.61
CA ALA A 24 -5.39 8.63 8.65
C ALA A 24 -5.12 7.86 7.35
N VAL A 25 -6.01 6.96 6.96
CA VAL A 25 -5.85 6.15 5.75
C VAL A 25 -5.78 7.04 4.49
N GLY A 26 -6.72 7.96 4.33
CA GLY A 26 -6.76 8.85 3.16
C GLY A 26 -5.51 9.72 3.05
N LEU A 27 -5.12 10.39 4.15
CA LEU A 27 -3.97 11.30 4.15
C LEU A 27 -2.64 10.55 4.02
N TYR A 28 -2.41 9.49 4.79
CA TYR A 28 -1.16 8.75 4.68
C TYR A 28 -0.99 8.15 3.30
N PHE A 29 -1.96 7.39 2.79
CA PHE A 29 -1.81 6.75 1.49
C PHE A 29 -1.85 7.76 0.35
N GLY A 30 -2.75 8.76 0.38
CA GLY A 30 -2.80 9.79 -0.65
C GLY A 30 -1.56 10.67 -0.69
N ALA A 31 -1.06 11.11 0.48
CA ALA A 31 0.14 11.95 0.55
C ALA A 31 1.39 11.19 0.07
N PHE A 32 1.59 9.95 0.52
CA PHE A 32 2.73 9.15 0.09
C PHE A 32 2.66 8.77 -1.39
N GLN A 33 1.46 8.53 -1.91
CA GLN A 33 1.25 8.22 -3.32
C GLN A 33 1.48 9.43 -4.24
N ALA A 34 1.41 10.66 -3.72
CA ALA A 34 1.84 11.86 -4.43
C ALA A 34 3.32 12.17 -4.21
N LEU A 35 3.84 11.91 -3.00
CA LEU A 35 5.21 12.20 -2.61
C LEU A 35 6.21 11.26 -3.31
N MET A 36 5.91 9.95 -3.38
CA MET A 36 6.82 8.97 -3.96
C MET A 36 7.12 9.20 -5.44
N PRO A 37 6.15 9.45 -6.35
CA PRO A 37 6.50 9.81 -7.73
C PRO A 37 7.27 11.13 -7.80
N THR A 38 7.05 12.05 -6.85
CA THR A 38 7.83 13.29 -6.80
C THR A 38 9.30 13.00 -6.47
N ILE A 39 9.56 12.17 -5.47
CA ILE A 39 10.90 11.69 -5.14
C ILE A 39 11.51 10.95 -6.34
N GLY A 40 10.76 10.02 -6.94
CA GLY A 40 11.17 9.24 -8.11
C GLY A 40 11.54 10.11 -9.30
N TYR A 41 10.76 11.15 -9.58
CA TYR A 41 11.04 12.10 -10.67
C TYR A 41 12.36 12.86 -10.45
N PHE A 42 12.62 13.33 -9.21
CA PHE A 42 13.88 13.98 -8.90
C PHE A 42 15.07 13.02 -8.92
N LEU A 43 14.91 11.81 -8.38
CA LEU A 43 15.94 10.78 -8.40
C LEU A 43 16.22 10.28 -9.82
N GLY A 44 15.19 10.08 -10.64
CA GLY A 44 15.33 9.66 -12.02
C GLY A 44 16.17 10.62 -12.85
N LYS A 45 16.07 11.93 -12.58
CA LYS A 45 16.93 12.95 -13.22
C LYS A 45 18.39 12.91 -12.80
N GLN A 46 18.69 12.35 -11.62
CA GLN A 46 20.05 12.31 -11.08
C GLN A 46 20.74 10.94 -11.19
N PHE A 47 19.98 9.84 -11.17
CA PHE A 47 20.52 8.49 -10.97
C PHE A 47 19.94 7.45 -11.95
N GLU A 48 20.03 7.72 -13.23
CA GLU A 48 19.48 6.87 -14.30
C GLU A 48 19.92 5.39 -14.25
N LYS A 49 21.00 5.07 -13.56
CA LYS A 49 21.72 3.78 -13.67
C LYS A 49 21.60 2.83 -12.47
N TYR A 50 21.10 3.27 -11.31
CA TYR A 50 21.25 2.52 -10.05
C TYR A 50 19.95 2.08 -9.37
N ILE A 51 18.78 2.61 -9.74
CA ILE A 51 17.55 2.45 -8.95
C ILE A 51 16.80 1.15 -9.26
N THR A 52 16.90 0.60 -10.43
CA THR A 52 16.05 -0.52 -10.90
C THR A 52 16.35 -1.90 -10.30
N LYS A 53 17.40 -2.06 -9.50
CA LYS A 53 17.85 -3.39 -9.04
C LYS A 53 17.27 -3.86 -7.71
N PHE A 54 16.74 -2.98 -6.88
CA PHE A 54 16.35 -3.31 -5.50
C PHE A 54 14.87 -3.13 -5.18
N ASP A 55 14.09 -2.51 -6.06
CA ASP A 55 12.70 -2.12 -5.79
C ASP A 55 11.79 -3.30 -5.45
N HIS A 56 11.92 -4.40 -6.19
CA HIS A 56 11.10 -5.59 -6.05
C HIS A 56 11.40 -6.38 -4.78
N TRP A 57 12.65 -6.41 -4.34
CA TRP A 57 13.04 -7.05 -3.07
C TRP A 57 12.49 -6.31 -1.86
N ILE A 58 12.50 -4.98 -1.90
CA ILE A 58 11.95 -4.13 -0.84
C ILE A 58 10.42 -4.29 -0.81
N ALA A 59 9.77 -4.21 -1.97
CA ALA A 59 8.32 -4.41 -2.08
C ALA A 59 7.89 -5.79 -1.56
N PHE A 60 8.59 -6.86 -1.98
CA PHE A 60 8.33 -8.22 -1.48
C PHE A 60 8.49 -8.32 0.04
N GLY A 61 9.61 -7.83 0.60
CA GLY A 61 9.87 -7.88 2.03
C GLY A 61 8.79 -7.18 2.85
N LEU A 62 8.33 -6.01 2.39
CA LEU A 62 7.28 -5.25 3.05
C LEU A 62 5.92 -5.96 2.96
N LEU A 63 5.54 -6.46 1.78
CA LEU A 63 4.30 -7.23 1.60
C LEU A 63 4.30 -8.53 2.40
N LEU A 64 5.45 -9.19 2.51
CA LEU A 64 5.62 -10.39 3.32
C LEU A 64 5.40 -10.08 4.81
N ILE A 65 6.02 -9.03 5.34
CA ILE A 65 5.87 -8.61 6.75
C ILE A 65 4.40 -8.28 7.04
N ILE A 66 3.74 -7.53 6.17
CA ILE A 66 2.33 -7.16 6.34
C ILE A 66 1.45 -8.41 6.29
N GLY A 67 1.65 -9.28 5.29
CA GLY A 67 0.88 -10.51 5.12
C GLY A 67 1.03 -11.46 6.30
N VAL A 68 2.25 -11.66 6.79
CA VAL A 68 2.53 -12.49 7.98
C VAL A 68 1.86 -11.90 9.23
N ASN A 69 1.95 -10.58 9.43
CA ASN A 69 1.29 -9.94 10.57
C ASN A 69 -0.24 -10.11 10.52
N MET A 70 -0.86 -10.00 9.35
CA MET A 70 -2.29 -10.22 9.19
C MET A 70 -2.69 -11.68 9.49
N ILE A 71 -1.90 -12.65 9.02
CA ILE A 71 -2.14 -14.07 9.31
C ILE A 71 -1.99 -14.34 10.81
N ARG A 72 -0.97 -13.79 11.46
CA ARG A 72 -0.80 -13.93 12.92
C ARG A 72 -1.99 -13.33 13.68
N GLU A 73 -2.48 -12.18 13.27
CA GLU A 73 -3.64 -11.51 13.87
C GLU A 73 -4.93 -12.35 13.69
N ALA A 74 -5.13 -12.94 12.50
CA ALA A 74 -6.26 -13.81 12.20
C ALA A 74 -6.25 -15.13 12.98
N LEU A 75 -5.06 -15.66 13.29
CA LEU A 75 -4.87 -16.93 14.03
C LEU A 75 -4.79 -16.72 15.54
N SER A 76 -4.52 -15.53 16.02
CA SER A 76 -4.53 -15.23 17.45
C SER A 76 -5.96 -15.30 17.96
N LYS A 77 -6.20 -16.20 18.90
CA LYS A 77 -7.46 -16.34 19.63
C LYS A 77 -7.69 -15.26 20.70
N GLU A 78 -6.84 -14.23 20.73
CA GLU A 78 -7.04 -13.13 21.66
C GLU A 78 -8.31 -12.40 21.28
N GLU A 79 -9.31 -12.48 22.17
CA GLU A 79 -10.45 -11.58 22.14
C GLU A 79 -9.91 -10.14 22.06
N PRO A 80 -10.58 -9.27 21.30
CA PRO A 80 -10.13 -7.90 21.18
C PRO A 80 -10.39 -7.19 22.52
N ASP A 81 -9.49 -7.40 23.47
CA ASP A 81 -9.38 -6.54 24.62
C ASP A 81 -9.05 -5.12 24.11
N GLY A 82 -10.02 -4.26 24.39
CA GLY A 82 -9.95 -2.83 24.33
C GLY A 82 -9.13 -2.25 23.17
N GLU A 83 -9.82 -1.55 22.29
CA GLU A 83 -9.28 -0.54 21.33
C GLU A 83 -7.75 -0.30 21.44
N LYS A 84 -6.94 -1.27 21.08
CA LYS A 84 -5.53 -0.99 20.84
C LYS A 84 -5.48 -0.15 19.57
N ASN A 85 -5.33 1.16 19.75
CA ASN A 85 -5.01 2.15 18.71
C ASN A 85 -3.73 1.78 17.91
N SER A 86 -3.10 0.65 18.18
CA SER A 86 -1.89 0.17 17.51
C SER A 86 -2.07 -0.07 16.01
N SER A 87 -3.28 -0.44 15.56
CA SER A 87 -3.55 -0.67 14.14
C SER A 87 -3.50 0.60 13.29
N PHE A 88 -3.73 1.79 13.89
CA PHE A 88 -3.63 3.10 13.24
C PHE A 88 -2.56 3.97 13.91
N SER A 89 -1.56 3.37 14.54
CA SER A 89 -0.43 4.13 15.06
C SER A 89 0.32 4.81 13.91
N VAL A 90 0.90 5.98 14.17
CA VAL A 90 1.67 6.76 13.19
C VAL A 90 2.75 5.90 12.54
N GLY A 91 3.48 5.11 13.33
CA GLY A 91 4.52 4.22 12.82
C GLY A 91 3.99 3.15 11.86
N THR A 92 2.89 2.48 12.22
CA THR A 92 2.27 1.47 11.36
C THR A 92 1.74 2.08 10.06
N MET A 93 1.06 3.23 10.15
CA MET A 93 0.53 3.91 8.96
C MET A 93 1.64 4.40 8.04
N LEU A 94 2.74 4.89 8.59
CA LEU A 94 3.90 5.33 7.82
C LEU A 94 4.54 4.16 7.05
N VAL A 95 4.79 3.05 7.72
CA VAL A 95 5.36 1.85 7.09
C VAL A 95 4.46 1.34 5.95
N LEU A 96 3.15 1.25 6.21
CA LEU A 96 2.19 0.83 5.19
C LEU A 96 2.13 1.80 4.01
N ALA A 97 2.15 3.11 4.27
CA ALA A 97 2.11 4.13 3.23
C ALA A 97 3.37 4.09 2.35
N VAL A 98 4.55 3.93 2.95
CA VAL A 98 5.80 3.74 2.20
C VAL A 98 5.71 2.46 1.36
N ALA A 99 5.34 1.33 1.98
CA ALA A 99 5.26 0.04 1.31
C ALA A 99 4.34 0.06 0.08
N THR A 100 3.15 0.67 0.22
CA THR A 100 2.15 0.74 -0.85
C THR A 100 2.44 1.79 -1.92
N SER A 101 3.47 2.60 -1.76
CA SER A 101 3.82 3.70 -2.67
C SER A 101 5.14 3.49 -3.40
N ILE A 102 5.79 2.33 -3.24
CA ILE A 102 7.06 2.02 -3.91
C ILE A 102 6.86 1.95 -5.43
N ASP A 103 5.74 1.41 -5.89
CA ASP A 103 5.34 1.40 -7.31
C ASP A 103 5.22 2.82 -7.87
N ALA A 104 4.69 3.76 -7.09
CA ALA A 104 4.58 5.16 -7.48
C ALA A 104 5.96 5.85 -7.61
N LEU A 105 6.96 5.41 -6.85
CA LEU A 105 8.34 5.87 -7.01
C LEU A 105 8.87 5.47 -8.40
N ALA A 106 8.66 4.23 -8.83
CA ALA A 106 9.06 3.77 -10.16
C ALA A 106 8.34 4.53 -11.28
N VAL A 107 7.04 4.84 -11.09
CA VAL A 107 6.28 5.70 -12.02
C VAL A 107 6.90 7.08 -12.12
N GLY A 108 7.32 7.68 -11.01
CA GLY A 108 8.01 8.98 -11.00
C GLY A 108 9.33 8.96 -11.77
N ILE A 109 10.12 7.90 -11.62
CA ILE A 109 11.35 7.69 -12.40
C ILE A 109 11.04 7.60 -13.89
N SER A 110 9.99 6.84 -14.26
CA SER A 110 9.55 6.73 -15.66
C SER A 110 9.11 8.08 -16.24
N PHE A 111 8.46 8.93 -15.45
CA PHE A 111 8.10 10.28 -15.87
C PHE A 111 9.34 11.18 -16.10
N ALA A 112 10.41 10.98 -15.34
CA ALA A 112 11.67 11.69 -15.54
C ALA A 112 12.35 11.30 -16.86
N PHE A 113 12.33 10.01 -17.19
CA PHE A 113 12.94 9.48 -18.43
C PHE A 113 12.14 9.88 -19.69
N ASN A 114 10.82 10.00 -19.58
CA ASN A 114 9.97 10.47 -20.66
C ASN A 114 9.98 12.00 -20.82
N GLU A 115 10.92 12.72 -20.18
CA GLU A 115 11.07 14.17 -20.23
C GLU A 115 9.76 14.95 -19.98
N MET A 116 8.88 14.39 -19.15
CA MET A 116 7.59 14.97 -18.86
C MET A 116 7.74 16.41 -18.34
N ASP A 117 6.95 17.32 -18.89
CA ASP A 117 6.92 18.71 -18.44
C ASP A 117 6.51 18.82 -16.96
N LYS A 118 7.13 19.77 -16.23
CA LYS A 118 6.93 19.94 -14.78
C LYS A 118 5.47 20.20 -14.42
N SER A 119 4.72 20.93 -15.22
CA SER A 119 3.31 21.21 -14.96
C SER A 119 2.48 19.94 -15.10
N THR A 120 2.67 19.17 -16.18
CA THR A 120 1.99 17.89 -16.40
C THR A 120 2.34 16.88 -15.32
N PHE A 121 3.61 16.81 -14.90
CA PHE A 121 4.05 15.99 -13.79
C PHE A 121 3.33 16.35 -12.48
N LEU A 122 3.26 17.65 -12.14
CA LEU A 122 2.62 18.10 -10.91
C LEU A 122 1.12 17.74 -10.88
N TYR A 123 0.42 17.96 -12.01
CA TYR A 123 -0.98 17.53 -12.14
C TYR A 123 -1.15 16.03 -11.95
N SER A 124 -0.27 15.23 -12.55
CA SER A 124 -0.29 13.76 -12.42
C SER A 124 -0.07 13.31 -10.98
N ALA A 125 0.93 13.86 -10.29
CA ALA A 125 1.23 13.52 -8.90
C ALA A 125 0.08 13.88 -7.95
N ILE A 126 -0.52 15.08 -8.11
CA ILE A 126 -1.69 15.49 -7.32
C ILE A 126 -2.88 14.58 -7.61
N THR A 127 -3.15 14.27 -8.87
CA THR A 127 -4.26 13.39 -9.26
C THR A 127 -4.10 12.01 -8.68
N ILE A 128 -2.89 11.42 -8.74
CA ILE A 128 -2.58 10.12 -8.13
C ILE A 128 -2.87 10.16 -6.62
N GLY A 129 -2.41 11.20 -5.93
CA GLY A 129 -2.63 11.35 -4.49
C GLY A 129 -4.10 11.48 -4.11
N VAL A 130 -4.86 12.32 -4.83
CA VAL A 130 -6.29 12.54 -4.58
C VAL A 130 -7.10 11.27 -4.86
N VAL A 131 -6.87 10.62 -6.00
CA VAL A 131 -7.56 9.38 -6.35
C VAL A 131 -7.23 8.29 -5.34
N THR A 132 -5.97 8.14 -4.93
CA THR A 132 -5.58 7.17 -3.90
C THR A 132 -6.23 7.48 -2.56
N CYS A 133 -6.32 8.74 -2.15
CA CYS A 133 -7.02 9.13 -0.94
C CYS A 133 -8.48 8.66 -0.97
N ILE A 134 -9.19 8.94 -2.06
CA ILE A 134 -10.61 8.57 -2.22
C ILE A 134 -10.79 7.05 -2.20
N ILE A 135 -10.03 6.32 -3.01
CA ILE A 135 -10.19 4.86 -3.10
C ILE A 135 -9.74 4.15 -1.81
N SER A 136 -8.77 4.70 -1.08
CA SER A 136 -8.36 4.16 0.21
C SER A 136 -9.43 4.35 1.29
N ILE A 137 -10.09 5.49 1.31
CA ILE A 137 -11.25 5.73 2.18
C ILE A 137 -12.39 4.76 1.84
N LEU A 138 -12.69 4.58 0.56
CA LEU A 138 -13.70 3.61 0.12
C LEU A 138 -13.31 2.18 0.48
N GLY A 139 -12.04 1.82 0.35
CA GLY A 139 -11.50 0.53 0.76
C GLY A 139 -11.69 0.26 2.26
N LEU A 140 -11.37 1.26 3.10
CA LEU A 140 -11.57 1.17 4.55
C LEU A 140 -13.05 0.95 4.91
N LEU A 141 -13.96 1.69 4.27
CA LEU A 141 -15.41 1.56 4.49
C LEU A 141 -15.92 0.20 4.03
N ALA A 142 -15.51 -0.24 2.84
CA ALA A 142 -15.87 -1.55 2.31
C ALA A 142 -15.36 -2.67 3.24
N GLY A 143 -14.09 -2.61 3.65
CA GLY A 143 -13.51 -3.57 4.58
C GLY A 143 -14.27 -3.64 5.90
N ASN A 144 -14.64 -2.51 6.47
CA ASN A 144 -15.41 -2.47 7.71
C ASN A 144 -16.83 -3.06 7.55
N PHE A 145 -17.49 -2.77 6.44
CA PHE A 145 -18.81 -3.31 6.13
C PHE A 145 -18.81 -4.85 6.04
N PHE A 146 -17.82 -5.41 5.36
CA PHE A 146 -17.66 -6.86 5.24
C PHE A 146 -17.04 -7.51 6.48
N GLY A 147 -16.15 -6.82 7.18
CA GLY A 147 -15.39 -7.33 8.31
C GLY A 147 -16.22 -7.59 9.56
N ALA A 148 -17.30 -6.85 9.78
CA ALA A 148 -18.20 -7.06 10.91
C ALA A 148 -18.77 -8.50 10.96
N LYS A 149 -18.87 -9.17 9.81
CA LYS A 149 -19.42 -10.52 9.68
C LYS A 149 -18.35 -11.62 9.51
N TYR A 150 -17.18 -11.30 8.96
CA TYR A 150 -16.19 -12.30 8.55
C TYR A 150 -14.74 -11.93 8.90
N LYS A 151 -14.52 -11.16 9.97
CA LYS A 151 -13.23 -10.54 10.33
C LYS A 151 -12.02 -11.50 10.19
N SER A 152 -12.00 -12.61 10.94
CA SER A 152 -10.86 -13.53 10.96
C SER A 152 -10.61 -14.21 9.60
N LYS A 153 -11.67 -14.61 8.89
CA LYS A 153 -11.54 -15.23 7.56
C LYS A 153 -11.05 -14.23 6.51
N ALA A 154 -11.47 -12.97 6.63
CA ALA A 154 -11.07 -11.92 5.69
C ALA A 154 -9.62 -11.46 5.95
N GLU A 155 -9.18 -11.37 7.20
CA GLU A 155 -7.78 -11.10 7.57
C GLU A 155 -6.85 -12.21 7.07
N LEU A 156 -7.24 -13.48 7.25
CA LEU A 156 -6.49 -14.62 6.74
C LEU A 156 -6.39 -14.59 5.20
N ALA A 157 -7.52 -14.40 4.52
CA ALA A 157 -7.55 -14.31 3.06
C ALA A 157 -6.72 -13.14 2.53
N GLY A 158 -6.84 -11.94 3.15
CA GLY A 158 -6.05 -10.76 2.80
C GLY A 158 -4.56 -10.97 2.98
N GLY A 159 -4.14 -11.58 4.10
CA GLY A 159 -2.74 -11.90 4.34
C GLY A 159 -2.17 -12.88 3.32
N ILE A 160 -2.91 -13.94 2.96
CA ILE A 160 -2.50 -14.90 1.92
C ILE A 160 -2.37 -14.19 0.56
N ILE A 161 -3.36 -13.36 0.17
CA ILE A 161 -3.34 -12.63 -1.10
C ILE A 161 -2.12 -11.70 -1.17
N LEU A 162 -1.81 -10.96 -0.11
CA LEU A 162 -0.64 -10.07 -0.09
C LEU A 162 0.67 -10.83 -0.26
N ILE A 163 0.83 -11.99 0.38
CA ILE A 163 2.00 -12.84 0.21
C ILE A 163 2.09 -13.37 -1.23
N LEU A 164 0.97 -13.81 -1.80
CA LEU A 164 0.94 -14.30 -3.18
C LEU A 164 1.29 -13.19 -4.19
N ILE A 165 0.75 -11.98 -4.01
CA ILE A 165 1.08 -10.82 -4.86
C ILE A 165 2.56 -10.47 -4.74
N GLY A 166 3.09 -10.37 -3.53
CA GLY A 166 4.50 -10.09 -3.30
C GLY A 166 5.41 -11.15 -3.93
N THR A 167 5.05 -12.43 -3.77
CA THR A 167 5.80 -13.54 -4.38
C THR A 167 5.73 -13.48 -5.91
N LYS A 168 4.56 -13.16 -6.48
CA LYS A 168 4.40 -13.00 -7.93
C LYS A 168 5.31 -11.90 -8.46
N ILE A 169 5.28 -10.71 -7.85
CA ILE A 169 6.12 -9.57 -8.25
C ILE A 169 7.61 -9.97 -8.23
N LEU A 170 8.06 -10.66 -7.18
CA LEU A 170 9.44 -11.10 -7.09
C LEU A 170 9.81 -12.12 -8.16
N LEU A 171 8.94 -13.09 -8.46
CA LEU A 171 9.18 -14.12 -9.46
C LEU A 171 9.17 -13.58 -10.90
N GLU A 172 8.35 -12.56 -11.19
CA GLU A 172 8.35 -11.85 -12.46
C GLU A 172 9.67 -11.09 -12.68
N ASP A 173 10.16 -10.41 -11.63
CA ASP A 173 11.43 -9.68 -11.71
C ASP A 173 12.63 -10.62 -11.86
N LEU A 174 12.61 -11.78 -11.21
CA LEU A 174 13.65 -12.81 -11.38
C LEU A 174 13.58 -13.55 -12.71
N GLY A 175 12.61 -13.24 -13.58
CA GLY A 175 12.46 -13.87 -14.89
C GLY A 175 12.02 -15.34 -14.85
N VAL A 176 11.56 -15.81 -13.68
CA VAL A 176 11.15 -17.22 -13.49
C VAL A 176 9.77 -17.47 -14.06
N ILE A 177 8.89 -16.44 -14.08
CA ILE A 177 7.51 -16.55 -14.57
C ILE A 177 7.20 -15.30 -15.41
N ASN A 178 6.83 -15.49 -16.67
CA ASN A 178 6.21 -14.48 -17.51
C ASN A 178 4.71 -14.83 -17.62
N LEU A 179 3.90 -14.34 -16.68
CA LEU A 179 2.44 -14.43 -16.80
C LEU A 179 1.91 -13.13 -17.41
N PRO A 180 1.32 -13.18 -18.61
CA PRO A 180 0.68 -12.02 -19.23
C PRO A 180 -0.67 -11.75 -18.56
N PHE A 181 -0.70 -10.78 -17.62
CA PHE A 181 -1.93 -10.12 -17.20
C PHE A 181 -1.65 -8.63 -17.03
#